data_a5f20aa281799983e2ac102450042a55
#
_entry.id   a5f20aa281799983e2ac102450042a55
#
_cell.length_a   1.000
_cell.length_b   1.000
_cell.length_c   1.000
_cell.angle_alpha   90.00
_cell.angle_beta   90.00
_cell.angle_gamma   90.00
#
_symmetry.space_group_name_H-M   'P 1'
#
loop_
_entity.id
_entity.type
_entity.pdbx_description
1 polymer ?
#
loop_
_entity_poly.entity_id
_entity_poly.type
_entity_poly.pdbx_seq_one_letter_code
_entity_poly.pdbx_strand_id
1 'polypeptide(L)'
;VSSERFINQYVDSAKNGNYNDFLHFYQMIDVLIVDDVQFFAKKEKTQEIFFQIFNYLHQNGKQLILTSDRAPKDLKDVDERLLSRFKWGLSADLQNPDFETRISILEQKMYQDGIKFLPEVIEYVANKVDSNIRELEGALISLIAQASLNRKEIDLEMTKKMMKNFVKNSSREISIEFIQKLVSDYFGVSVDLMKSKTRKREIVQARQISMFFAKQLTQASLKNIGMYFGGRDHSTVIHACQTVNDLIDTDKKFKSDVDELTKRIKINTY
;
A
#
# COMPACT_ATOMS: atom_id res chain seq x y z
N VAL A 1 -5.88 12.33 14.26
CA VAL A 1 -5.46 10.98 14.71
C VAL A 1 -5.50 10.02 13.52
N SER A 2 -4.56 9.08 13.41
CA SER A 2 -4.71 7.96 12.46
C SER A 2 -5.68 6.92 13.02
N SER A 3 -6.36 6.18 12.13
CA SER A 3 -7.26 5.10 12.54
C SER A 3 -6.55 4.04 13.40
N GLU A 4 -5.30 3.70 13.09
CA GLU A 4 -4.51 2.75 13.90
C GLU A 4 -4.29 3.26 15.33
N ARG A 5 -3.93 4.54 15.48
CA ARG A 5 -3.76 5.15 16.80
C ARG A 5 -5.09 5.19 17.57
N PHE A 6 -6.20 5.51 16.90
CA PHE A 6 -7.53 5.45 17.50
C PHE A 6 -7.88 4.05 18.00
N ILE A 7 -7.64 3.02 17.17
CA ILE A 7 -7.85 1.62 17.53
C ILE A 7 -7.03 1.24 18.77
N ASN A 8 -5.74 1.59 18.79
CA ASN A 8 -4.86 1.27 19.92
C ASN A 8 -5.30 1.98 21.20
N GLN A 9 -5.63 3.26 21.14
CA GLN A 9 -6.17 4.02 22.29
C GLN A 9 -7.47 3.40 22.83
N TYR A 10 -8.37 2.97 21.95
CA TYR A 10 -9.59 2.29 22.36
C TYR A 10 -9.30 0.95 23.04
N VAL A 11 -8.45 0.13 22.44
CA VAL A 11 -8.07 -1.19 23.01
C VAL A 11 -7.42 -1.03 24.37
N ASP A 12 -6.54 -0.06 24.54
CA ASP A 12 -5.85 0.21 25.80
C ASP A 12 -6.85 0.72 26.87
N SER A 13 -7.76 1.63 26.50
CA SER A 13 -8.80 2.10 27.41
C SER A 13 -9.75 1.00 27.86
N ALA A 14 -10.11 0.09 26.95
CA ALA A 14 -10.96 -1.06 27.26
C ALA A 14 -10.25 -2.06 28.20
N LYS A 15 -8.94 -2.30 28.01
CA LYS A 15 -8.14 -3.18 28.90
C LYS A 15 -7.97 -2.59 30.29
N ASN A 16 -7.81 -1.27 30.38
CA ASN A 16 -7.54 -0.57 31.63
C ASN A 16 -8.82 -0.13 32.38
N GLY A 17 -10.01 -0.40 31.83
CA GLY A 17 -11.28 0.01 32.43
C GLY A 17 -11.61 1.50 32.28
N ASN A 18 -10.86 2.25 31.46
CA ASN A 18 -10.99 3.70 31.27
C ASN A 18 -11.84 4.06 30.04
N TYR A 19 -12.81 3.23 29.72
CA TYR A 19 -13.66 3.40 28.52
C TYR A 19 -14.42 4.74 28.52
N ASN A 20 -14.94 5.16 29.67
CA ASN A 20 -15.70 6.39 29.78
C ASN A 20 -14.80 7.63 29.56
N ASP A 21 -13.58 7.60 30.04
CA ASP A 21 -12.61 8.69 29.83
C ASP A 21 -12.24 8.83 28.35
N PHE A 22 -12.08 7.69 27.67
CA PHE A 22 -11.84 7.66 26.23
C PHE A 22 -13.01 8.28 25.44
N LEU A 23 -14.23 7.90 25.73
CA LEU A 23 -15.42 8.51 25.09
C LEU A 23 -15.51 9.99 25.38
N HIS A 24 -15.39 10.38 26.64
CA HIS A 24 -15.48 11.77 27.06
C HIS A 24 -14.41 12.64 26.37
N PHE A 25 -13.17 12.15 26.27
CA PHE A 25 -12.10 12.83 25.55
C PHE A 25 -12.51 13.15 24.11
N TYR A 26 -13.00 12.17 23.35
CA TYR A 26 -13.39 12.38 21.96
C TYR A 26 -14.67 13.24 21.81
N GLN A 27 -15.56 13.23 22.79
CA GLN A 27 -16.76 14.05 22.80
C GLN A 27 -16.48 15.54 23.06
N MET A 28 -15.37 15.88 23.71
CA MET A 28 -14.94 17.25 23.97
C MET A 28 -14.28 17.93 22.78
N ILE A 29 -13.94 17.20 21.73
CA ILE A 29 -13.22 17.72 20.56
C ILE A 29 -14.17 18.56 19.68
N ASP A 30 -13.70 19.72 19.23
CA ASP A 30 -14.44 20.56 18.29
C ASP A 30 -14.23 20.15 16.83
N VAL A 31 -13.02 19.68 16.50
CA VAL A 31 -12.67 19.19 15.16
C VAL A 31 -11.95 17.86 15.29
N LEU A 32 -12.55 16.80 14.77
CA LEU A 32 -11.95 15.47 14.73
C LEU A 32 -11.51 15.10 13.29
N ILE A 33 -10.21 14.95 13.10
CA ILE A 33 -9.62 14.46 11.85
C ILE A 33 -9.20 13.01 12.08
N VAL A 34 -9.75 12.07 11.28
CA VAL A 34 -9.36 10.65 11.32
C VAL A 34 -8.82 10.24 9.95
N ASP A 35 -7.55 9.86 9.95
CA ASP A 35 -6.82 9.47 8.75
C ASP A 35 -6.93 7.96 8.53
N ASP A 36 -7.12 7.56 7.27
CA ASP A 36 -7.12 6.17 6.82
C ASP A 36 -8.23 5.29 7.45
N VAL A 37 -9.50 5.74 7.36
CA VAL A 37 -10.64 5.00 7.97
C VAL A 37 -10.85 3.58 7.42
N GLN A 38 -10.23 3.20 6.30
CA GLN A 38 -10.26 1.83 5.80
C GLN A 38 -9.66 0.82 6.78
N PHE A 39 -8.81 1.23 7.71
CA PHE A 39 -8.24 0.36 8.76
C PHE A 39 -9.25 -0.03 9.86
N PHE A 40 -10.44 0.57 9.87
CA PHE A 40 -11.53 0.08 10.71
C PHE A 40 -12.14 -1.24 10.22
N ALA A 41 -11.86 -1.65 8.98
CA ALA A 41 -12.34 -2.92 8.42
C ALA A 41 -12.05 -4.10 9.36
N LYS A 42 -13.05 -4.99 9.55
CA LYS A 42 -13.00 -6.17 10.45
C LYS A 42 -12.78 -5.84 11.94
N LYS A 43 -12.94 -4.58 12.37
CA LYS A 43 -12.76 -4.15 13.77
C LYS A 43 -14.12 -3.76 14.37
N GLU A 44 -15.06 -4.72 14.46
CA GLU A 44 -16.46 -4.48 14.84
C GLU A 44 -16.63 -3.59 16.08
N LYS A 45 -15.93 -3.91 17.18
CA LYS A 45 -16.01 -3.11 18.41
C LYS A 45 -15.50 -1.68 18.24
N THR A 46 -14.45 -1.49 17.45
CA THR A 46 -13.92 -0.14 17.15
C THR A 46 -14.89 0.63 16.27
N GLN A 47 -15.51 -0.02 15.29
CA GLN A 47 -16.52 0.59 14.44
C GLN A 47 -17.74 1.04 15.25
N GLU A 48 -18.20 0.23 16.20
CA GLU A 48 -19.30 0.58 17.10
C GLU A 48 -19.01 1.82 17.94
N ILE A 49 -17.82 1.89 18.54
CA ILE A 49 -17.38 3.05 19.32
C ILE A 49 -17.22 4.28 18.46
N PHE A 50 -16.59 4.13 17.30
CA PHE A 50 -16.43 5.24 16.37
C PHE A 50 -17.77 5.77 15.90
N PHE A 51 -18.75 4.88 15.66
CA PHE A 51 -20.13 5.28 15.31
C PHE A 51 -20.79 6.10 16.42
N GLN A 52 -20.60 5.75 17.70
CA GLN A 52 -21.10 6.53 18.83
C GLN A 52 -20.47 7.92 18.88
N ILE A 53 -19.15 8.00 18.77
CA ILE A 53 -18.41 9.28 18.75
C ILE A 53 -18.84 10.13 17.56
N PHE A 54 -18.92 9.54 16.37
CA PHE A 54 -19.37 10.22 15.16
C PHE A 54 -20.75 10.86 15.35
N ASN A 55 -21.72 10.09 15.83
CA ASN A 55 -23.09 10.60 16.05
C ASN A 55 -23.11 11.72 17.09
N TYR A 56 -22.39 11.58 18.19
CA TYR A 56 -22.30 12.62 19.21
C TYR A 56 -21.75 13.93 18.64
N LEU A 57 -20.61 13.87 17.97
CA LEU A 57 -19.96 15.04 17.38
C LEU A 57 -20.85 15.69 16.33
N HIS A 58 -21.45 14.90 15.45
CA HIS A 58 -22.34 15.38 14.41
C HIS A 58 -23.60 16.07 15.00
N GLN A 59 -24.25 15.48 16.01
CA GLN A 59 -25.43 16.06 16.68
C GLN A 59 -25.12 17.36 17.40
N ASN A 60 -23.89 17.54 17.88
CA ASN A 60 -23.44 18.74 18.56
C ASN A 60 -22.79 19.77 17.61
N GLY A 61 -22.94 19.62 16.28
CA GLY A 61 -22.43 20.58 15.31
C GLY A 61 -20.91 20.64 15.21
N LYS A 62 -20.20 19.60 15.66
CA LYS A 62 -18.74 19.52 15.61
C LYS A 62 -18.27 19.09 14.20
N GLN A 63 -17.07 19.46 13.83
CA GLN A 63 -16.49 19.14 12.54
C GLN A 63 -15.83 17.78 12.54
N LEU A 64 -16.17 16.92 11.54
CA LEU A 64 -15.47 15.66 11.26
C LEU A 64 -14.83 15.73 9.88
N ILE A 65 -13.58 15.28 9.80
CA ILE A 65 -12.83 15.12 8.56
C ILE A 65 -12.27 13.70 8.54
N LEU A 66 -12.63 12.95 7.52
CA LEU A 66 -12.22 11.55 7.37
C LEU A 66 -11.44 11.41 6.06
N THR A 67 -10.35 10.66 6.08
CA THR A 67 -9.64 10.28 4.85
C THR A 67 -9.71 8.78 4.62
N SER A 68 -9.62 8.37 3.36
CA SER A 68 -9.59 6.97 2.95
C SER A 68 -8.86 6.81 1.63
N ASP A 69 -8.23 5.65 1.42
CA ASP A 69 -7.59 5.26 0.15
C ASP A 69 -8.60 4.88 -0.95
N ARG A 70 -9.90 4.81 -0.61
CA ARG A 70 -10.98 4.45 -1.52
C ARG A 70 -12.29 5.10 -1.12
N ALA A 71 -13.22 5.17 -2.07
CA ALA A 71 -14.54 5.74 -1.82
C ALA A 71 -15.31 4.90 -0.77
N PRO A 72 -16.22 5.52 0.02
CA PRO A 72 -17.00 4.81 1.04
C PRO A 72 -17.77 3.60 0.51
N LYS A 73 -18.21 3.62 -0.76
CA LYS A 73 -18.93 2.51 -1.40
C LYS A 73 -18.03 1.27 -1.63
N ASP A 74 -16.71 1.46 -1.68
CA ASP A 74 -15.72 0.42 -1.98
C ASP A 74 -15.05 -0.12 -0.70
N LEU A 75 -15.41 0.42 0.48
CA LEU A 75 -14.97 -0.08 1.77
C LEU A 75 -15.67 -1.40 2.09
N LYS A 76 -14.88 -2.47 2.22
CA LYS A 76 -15.37 -3.80 2.61
C LYS A 76 -15.19 -4.02 4.10
N ASP A 77 -16.00 -4.89 4.69
CA ASP A 77 -15.91 -5.29 6.12
C ASP A 77 -16.07 -4.10 7.10
N VAL A 78 -16.85 -3.09 6.69
CA VAL A 78 -17.27 -1.94 7.51
C VAL A 78 -18.78 -1.95 7.65
N ASP A 79 -19.29 -1.70 8.87
CA ASP A 79 -20.72 -1.67 9.20
C ASP A 79 -21.47 -0.68 8.29
N GLU A 80 -22.62 -1.10 7.75
CA GLU A 80 -23.42 -0.28 6.82
C GLU A 80 -23.89 1.06 7.46
N ARG A 81 -24.14 1.08 8.76
CA ARG A 81 -24.49 2.30 9.48
C ARG A 81 -23.33 3.31 9.44
N LEU A 82 -22.10 2.83 9.58
CA LEU A 82 -20.92 3.67 9.52
C LEU A 82 -20.65 4.11 8.08
N LEU A 83 -20.81 3.22 7.09
CA LEU A 83 -20.70 3.57 5.67
C LEU A 83 -21.73 4.64 5.28
N SER A 84 -22.96 4.57 5.81
CA SER A 84 -23.96 5.59 5.59
C SER A 84 -23.52 6.96 6.12
N ARG A 85 -22.83 6.99 7.27
CA ARG A 85 -22.25 8.22 7.85
C ARG A 85 -21.09 8.76 7.02
N PHE A 86 -20.23 7.90 6.51
CA PHE A 86 -19.13 8.30 5.64
C PHE A 86 -19.59 8.89 4.30
N LYS A 87 -20.74 8.47 3.81
CA LYS A 87 -21.38 9.04 2.61
C LYS A 87 -22.07 10.37 2.85
N TRP A 88 -22.30 10.71 4.12
CA TRP A 88 -22.97 11.96 4.47
C TRP A 88 -21.97 13.13 4.46
N GLY A 89 -22.37 14.24 3.88
CA GLY A 89 -21.56 15.45 3.83
C GLY A 89 -20.82 15.61 2.50
N LEU A 90 -19.78 16.44 2.53
CA LEU A 90 -18.94 16.69 1.35
C LEU A 90 -17.91 15.56 1.20
N SER A 91 -17.95 14.90 0.06
CA SER A 91 -16.92 13.94 -0.34
C SER A 91 -16.13 14.53 -1.52
N ALA A 92 -14.81 14.61 -1.39
CA ALA A 92 -13.90 15.08 -2.41
C ALA A 92 -12.91 13.97 -2.77
N ASP A 93 -12.74 13.74 -4.07
CA ASP A 93 -11.76 12.80 -4.60
C ASP A 93 -10.46 13.57 -4.94
N LEU A 94 -9.35 13.14 -4.35
CA LEU A 94 -8.03 13.71 -4.59
C LEU A 94 -7.33 12.92 -5.69
N GLN A 95 -7.27 13.50 -6.87
CA GLN A 95 -6.58 12.92 -8.02
C GLN A 95 -5.07 13.16 -7.95
N ASN A 96 -4.31 12.31 -8.67
CA ASN A 96 -2.89 12.58 -8.86
C ASN A 96 -2.69 13.94 -9.54
N PRO A 97 -1.71 14.74 -9.10
CA PRO A 97 -1.47 16.06 -9.67
C PRO A 97 -1.02 15.95 -11.12
N ASP A 98 -1.44 16.90 -11.94
CA ASP A 98 -0.92 17.09 -13.30
C ASP A 98 0.52 17.61 -13.28
N PHE A 99 1.13 17.75 -14.46
CA PHE A 99 2.53 18.15 -14.57
C PHE A 99 2.80 19.54 -13.98
N GLU A 100 1.94 20.51 -14.23
CA GLU A 100 2.09 21.89 -13.72
C GLU A 100 1.93 21.95 -12.20
N THR A 101 0.97 21.22 -11.67
CA THR A 101 0.77 21.08 -10.22
C THR A 101 1.97 20.41 -9.56
N ARG A 102 2.59 19.39 -10.19
CA ARG A 102 3.82 18.77 -9.66
C ARG A 102 4.99 19.74 -9.60
N ILE A 103 5.16 20.58 -10.62
CA ILE A 103 6.18 21.65 -10.61
C ILE A 103 5.92 22.58 -9.43
N SER A 104 4.69 23.07 -9.30
CA SER A 104 4.32 24.00 -8.20
C SER A 104 4.55 23.39 -6.83
N ILE A 105 4.26 22.09 -6.63
CA ILE A 105 4.54 21.37 -5.39
C ILE A 105 6.04 21.33 -5.09
N LEU A 106 6.86 20.98 -6.09
CA LEU A 106 8.32 20.97 -5.94
C LEU A 106 8.88 22.35 -5.59
N GLU A 107 8.44 23.39 -6.29
CA GLU A 107 8.86 24.78 -6.02
C GLU A 107 8.47 25.23 -4.63
N GLN A 108 7.26 24.94 -4.18
CA GLN A 108 6.80 25.27 -2.84
C GLN A 108 7.62 24.57 -1.76
N LYS A 109 7.92 23.29 -1.93
CA LYS A 109 8.75 22.53 -1.00
C LYS A 109 10.17 23.06 -0.96
N MET A 110 10.76 23.34 -2.10
CA MET A 110 12.09 23.94 -2.20
C MET A 110 12.16 25.30 -1.52
N TYR A 111 11.12 26.12 -1.69
CA TYR A 111 11.03 27.41 -1.00
C TYR A 111 11.00 27.25 0.54
N GLN A 112 10.20 26.28 1.04
CA GLN A 112 10.13 25.99 2.47
C GLN A 112 11.48 25.51 3.04
N ASP A 113 12.24 24.74 2.26
CA ASP A 113 13.54 24.19 2.65
C ASP A 113 14.70 25.18 2.37
N GLY A 114 14.43 26.35 1.80
CA GLY A 114 15.44 27.35 1.45
C GLY A 114 16.39 26.94 0.32
N ILE A 115 15.95 26.06 -0.57
CA ILE A 115 16.76 25.45 -1.62
C ILE A 115 16.32 25.97 -2.99
N LYS A 116 17.26 26.06 -3.91
CA LYS A 116 16.99 26.43 -5.31
C LYS A 116 17.61 25.41 -6.26
N PHE A 117 16.81 24.93 -7.18
CA PHE A 117 17.28 24.11 -8.31
C PHE A 117 17.06 24.89 -9.62
N LEU A 118 17.77 24.45 -10.66
CA LEU A 118 17.54 24.96 -11.99
C LEU A 118 16.16 24.51 -12.49
N PRO A 119 15.43 25.35 -13.25
CA PRO A 119 14.10 25.00 -13.78
C PRO A 119 14.09 23.67 -14.53
N GLU A 120 15.12 23.39 -15.33
CA GLU A 120 15.26 22.12 -16.06
C GLU A 120 15.35 20.88 -15.17
N VAL A 121 15.88 21.02 -13.94
CA VAL A 121 15.91 19.94 -12.94
C VAL A 121 14.52 19.67 -12.40
N ILE A 122 13.78 20.73 -12.06
CA ILE A 122 12.42 20.65 -11.54
C ILE A 122 11.49 20.01 -12.57
N GLU A 123 11.54 20.47 -13.81
CA GLU A 123 10.76 19.93 -14.92
C GLU A 123 11.09 18.45 -15.17
N TYR A 124 12.37 18.09 -15.14
CA TYR A 124 12.79 16.72 -15.33
C TYR A 124 12.26 15.80 -14.23
N VAL A 125 12.34 16.19 -12.95
CA VAL A 125 11.81 15.43 -11.81
C VAL A 125 10.29 15.32 -11.92
N ALA A 126 9.59 16.41 -12.17
CA ALA A 126 8.12 16.43 -12.35
C ALA A 126 7.65 15.55 -13.50
N ASN A 127 8.43 15.44 -14.58
CA ASN A 127 8.11 14.56 -15.71
C ASN A 127 8.37 13.08 -15.39
N LYS A 128 9.42 12.77 -14.63
CA LYS A 128 9.83 11.39 -14.33
C LYS A 128 9.06 10.75 -13.17
N VAL A 129 8.55 11.54 -12.24
CA VAL A 129 7.80 11.05 -11.09
C VAL A 129 6.36 11.53 -11.22
N ASP A 130 5.52 10.69 -11.80
CA ASP A 130 4.10 10.94 -12.08
C ASP A 130 3.15 10.08 -11.23
N SER A 131 3.70 9.16 -10.46
CA SER A 131 2.96 8.15 -9.71
C SER A 131 2.16 8.74 -8.54
N ASN A 132 2.83 9.49 -7.66
CA ASN A 132 2.22 10.11 -6.48
C ASN A 132 3.11 11.20 -5.86
N ILE A 133 2.49 12.04 -4.99
CA ILE A 133 3.19 13.17 -4.35
C ILE A 133 4.28 12.68 -3.38
N ARG A 134 4.08 11.56 -2.66
CA ARG A 134 5.08 11.03 -1.72
C ARG A 134 6.37 10.63 -2.43
N GLU A 135 6.26 10.02 -3.60
CA GLU A 135 7.44 9.70 -4.43
C GLU A 135 8.09 10.97 -4.98
N LEU A 136 7.30 11.97 -5.37
CA LEU A 136 7.81 13.25 -5.83
C LEU A 136 8.62 13.95 -4.73
N GLU A 137 8.10 14.02 -3.51
CA GLU A 137 8.81 14.52 -2.33
C GLU A 137 10.05 13.70 -2.00
N GLY A 138 9.95 12.36 -2.05
CA GLY A 138 11.07 11.46 -1.83
C GLY A 138 12.21 11.65 -2.84
N ALA A 139 11.87 11.90 -4.10
CA ALA A 139 12.84 12.26 -5.15
C ALA A 139 13.56 13.57 -4.83
N LEU A 140 12.81 14.60 -4.41
CA LEU A 140 13.37 15.89 -4.01
C LEU A 140 14.34 15.74 -2.83
N ILE A 141 13.90 15.06 -1.76
CA ILE A 141 14.74 14.81 -0.56
C ILE A 141 16.02 14.06 -0.94
N SER A 142 15.91 13.06 -1.83
CA SER A 142 17.06 12.29 -2.29
C SER A 142 18.08 13.14 -3.07
N LEU A 143 17.59 14.07 -3.92
CA LEU A 143 18.42 15.02 -4.64
C LEU A 143 19.15 15.96 -3.68
N ILE A 144 18.43 16.50 -2.71
CA ILE A 144 19.00 17.41 -1.68
C ILE A 144 20.08 16.68 -0.88
N ALA A 145 19.81 15.48 -0.41
CA ALA A 145 20.78 14.69 0.34
C ALA A 145 22.06 14.40 -0.46
N GLN A 146 21.91 14.05 -1.75
CA GLN A 146 23.05 13.77 -2.62
C GLN A 146 23.89 15.03 -2.91
N ALA A 147 23.24 16.19 -3.11
CA ALA A 147 23.95 17.46 -3.29
C ALA A 147 24.77 17.82 -2.06
N SER A 148 24.16 17.67 -0.89
CA SER A 148 24.81 17.96 0.40
C SER A 148 26.01 17.04 0.64
N LEU A 149 25.88 15.73 0.37
CA LEU A 149 26.96 14.75 0.54
C LEU A 149 28.13 15.01 -0.43
N ASN A 150 27.84 15.37 -1.66
CA ASN A 150 28.88 15.58 -2.67
C ASN A 150 29.41 17.02 -2.69
N ARG A 151 28.82 17.93 -1.93
CA ARG A 151 29.13 19.38 -1.93
C ARG A 151 29.12 19.96 -3.37
N LYS A 152 28.18 19.53 -4.19
CA LYS A 152 28.00 19.97 -5.58
C LYS A 152 26.61 20.52 -5.76
N GLU A 153 26.49 21.52 -6.63
CA GLU A 153 25.19 21.97 -7.12
C GLU A 153 24.52 20.83 -7.91
N ILE A 154 23.19 20.79 -7.81
CA ILE A 154 22.38 19.81 -8.54
C ILE A 154 22.25 20.28 -9.98
N ASP A 155 22.87 19.57 -10.88
CA ASP A 155 22.72 19.72 -12.31
C ASP A 155 21.81 18.65 -12.92
N LEU A 156 21.44 18.82 -14.18
CA LEU A 156 20.54 17.91 -14.89
C LEU A 156 21.16 16.51 -15.09
N GLU A 157 22.48 16.41 -15.26
CA GLU A 157 23.17 15.13 -15.46
C GLU A 157 23.18 14.30 -14.17
N MET A 158 23.46 14.92 -13.05
CA MET A 158 23.36 14.29 -11.73
C MET A 158 21.92 13.85 -11.46
N THR A 159 20.96 14.70 -11.75
CA THR A 159 19.53 14.40 -11.61
C THR A 159 19.11 13.20 -12.46
N LYS A 160 19.49 13.15 -13.73
CA LYS A 160 19.21 12.00 -14.61
C LYS A 160 19.79 10.70 -14.07
N LYS A 161 21.02 10.74 -13.57
CA LYS A 161 21.69 9.56 -13.00
C LYS A 161 20.97 9.05 -11.75
N MET A 162 20.56 9.97 -10.87
CA MET A 162 19.81 9.62 -9.65
C MET A 162 18.41 9.12 -9.95
N MET A 163 17.67 9.82 -10.79
CA MET A 163 16.29 9.45 -11.13
C MET A 163 16.22 8.09 -11.82
N LYS A 164 17.24 7.70 -12.58
CA LYS A 164 17.33 6.35 -13.15
C LYS A 164 17.37 5.24 -12.08
N ASN A 165 18.00 5.50 -10.96
CA ASN A 165 18.03 4.58 -9.83
C ASN A 165 16.79 4.69 -8.94
N PHE A 166 16.27 5.90 -8.76
CA PHE A 166 15.08 6.18 -7.98
C PHE A 166 13.84 5.53 -8.61
N VAL A 167 13.61 5.76 -9.91
CA VAL A 167 12.49 5.13 -10.65
C VAL A 167 12.63 3.61 -10.70
N LYS A 168 13.85 3.04 -10.79
CA LYS A 168 14.06 1.60 -10.66
C LYS A 168 13.70 1.05 -9.28
N ASN A 169 13.86 1.85 -8.23
CA ASN A 169 13.56 1.44 -6.86
C ASN A 169 12.09 1.68 -6.49
N SER A 170 11.45 2.73 -7.01
CA SER A 170 10.03 3.01 -6.78
C SER A 170 9.11 2.18 -7.67
N SER A 171 9.54 1.84 -8.87
CA SER A 171 8.89 0.85 -9.75
C SER A 171 9.48 -0.54 -9.58
N ARG A 172 9.57 -1.06 -8.38
CA ARG A 172 9.58 -2.52 -8.23
C ARG A 172 8.16 -3.00 -8.52
N GLU A 173 7.74 -2.87 -9.79
CA GLU A 173 6.67 -3.72 -10.28
C GLU A 173 6.99 -5.13 -9.84
N ILE A 174 6.08 -5.72 -9.07
CA ILE A 174 6.21 -7.11 -8.66
C ILE A 174 6.21 -7.92 -9.96
N SER A 175 7.39 -8.28 -10.44
CA SER A 175 7.52 -9.10 -11.64
C SER A 175 7.31 -10.57 -11.29
N ILE A 176 6.92 -11.38 -12.30
CA ILE A 176 6.77 -12.82 -12.10
C ILE A 176 8.11 -13.45 -11.69
N GLU A 177 9.23 -12.96 -12.23
CA GLU A 177 10.58 -13.40 -11.87
C GLU A 177 10.92 -13.11 -10.42
N PHE A 178 10.55 -11.92 -9.93
CA PHE A 178 10.73 -11.58 -8.51
C PHE A 178 9.95 -12.54 -7.61
N ILE A 179 8.69 -12.83 -7.93
CA ILE A 179 7.87 -13.79 -7.19
C ILE A 179 8.50 -15.18 -7.22
N GLN A 180 8.93 -15.64 -8.40
CA GLN A 180 9.60 -16.94 -8.55
C GLN A 180 10.83 -17.03 -7.67
N LYS A 181 11.68 -16.00 -7.65
CA LYS A 181 12.89 -15.96 -6.84
C LYS A 181 12.58 -15.99 -5.35
N LEU A 182 11.65 -15.17 -4.88
CA LEU A 182 11.29 -15.08 -3.48
C LEU A 182 10.69 -16.40 -2.96
N VAL A 183 9.80 -17.05 -3.73
CA VAL A 183 9.24 -18.35 -3.37
C VAL A 183 10.31 -19.46 -3.46
N SER A 184 11.21 -19.38 -4.44
CA SER A 184 12.37 -20.27 -4.60
C SER A 184 13.25 -20.24 -3.33
N ASP A 185 13.61 -19.05 -2.87
CA ASP A 185 14.44 -18.85 -1.68
C ASP A 185 13.73 -19.34 -0.40
N TYR A 186 12.41 -19.15 -0.30
CA TYR A 186 11.62 -19.56 0.86
C TYR A 186 11.52 -21.09 1.01
N PHE A 187 11.23 -21.80 -0.10
CA PHE A 187 11.07 -23.26 -0.09
C PHE A 187 12.38 -24.02 -0.38
N GLY A 188 13.48 -23.35 -0.67
CA GLY A 188 14.75 -24.00 -1.06
C GLY A 188 14.65 -24.76 -2.39
N VAL A 189 13.76 -24.34 -3.31
CA VAL A 189 13.50 -24.99 -4.60
C VAL A 189 13.95 -24.07 -5.72
N SER A 190 14.85 -24.53 -6.60
CA SER A 190 15.33 -23.67 -7.69
C SER A 190 14.20 -23.28 -8.66
N VAL A 191 14.32 -22.07 -9.23
CA VAL A 191 13.37 -21.54 -10.23
C VAL A 191 13.25 -22.47 -11.44
N ASP A 192 14.35 -23.10 -11.86
CA ASP A 192 14.35 -24.04 -12.98
C ASP A 192 13.52 -25.30 -12.68
N LEU A 193 13.56 -25.79 -11.43
CA LEU A 193 12.71 -26.89 -11.01
C LEU A 193 11.23 -26.49 -10.99
N MET A 194 10.90 -25.25 -10.64
CA MET A 194 9.52 -24.77 -10.73
C MET A 194 9.03 -24.68 -12.18
N LYS A 195 9.90 -24.42 -13.15
CA LYS A 195 9.59 -24.41 -14.59
C LYS A 195 9.55 -25.84 -15.19
N SER A 196 10.16 -26.81 -14.55
CA SER A 196 10.23 -28.20 -15.04
C SER A 196 8.89 -28.92 -15.02
N LYS A 197 8.82 -30.10 -15.69
CA LYS A 197 7.63 -30.95 -15.69
C LYS A 197 7.50 -31.85 -14.44
N THR A 198 8.38 -31.70 -13.45
CA THR A 198 8.36 -32.55 -12.26
C THR A 198 7.07 -32.42 -11.46
N ARG A 199 6.66 -33.54 -10.84
CA ARG A 199 5.45 -33.68 -10.00
C ARG A 199 5.77 -33.84 -8.51
N LYS A 200 7.03 -33.66 -8.11
CA LYS A 200 7.39 -33.70 -6.67
C LYS A 200 6.59 -32.68 -5.89
N ARG A 201 5.97 -33.11 -4.78
CA ARG A 201 4.99 -32.32 -4.00
C ARG A 201 5.50 -30.93 -3.65
N GLU A 202 6.72 -30.82 -3.12
CA GLU A 202 7.33 -29.55 -2.70
C GLU A 202 7.48 -28.56 -3.87
N ILE A 203 7.90 -29.06 -5.03
CA ILE A 203 8.09 -28.25 -6.24
C ILE A 203 6.75 -27.80 -6.81
N VAL A 204 5.74 -28.71 -6.78
CA VAL A 204 4.38 -28.38 -7.24
C VAL A 204 3.77 -27.31 -6.34
N GLN A 205 3.94 -27.42 -5.01
CA GLN A 205 3.44 -26.44 -4.04
C GLN A 205 4.08 -25.07 -4.25
N ALA A 206 5.40 -24.98 -4.34
CA ALA A 206 6.11 -23.74 -4.62
C ALA A 206 5.65 -23.10 -5.95
N ARG A 207 5.47 -23.91 -6.98
CA ARG A 207 4.97 -23.49 -8.30
C ARG A 207 3.55 -22.92 -8.21
N GLN A 208 2.63 -23.59 -7.51
CA GLN A 208 1.24 -23.18 -7.35
C GLN A 208 1.14 -21.86 -6.59
N ILE A 209 1.88 -21.72 -5.48
CA ILE A 209 1.96 -20.48 -4.72
C ILE A 209 2.52 -19.34 -5.57
N SER A 210 3.57 -19.59 -6.36
CA SER A 210 4.14 -18.58 -7.26
C SER A 210 3.14 -18.13 -8.33
N MET A 211 2.39 -19.05 -8.94
CA MET A 211 1.33 -18.73 -9.91
C MET A 211 0.20 -17.92 -9.27
N PHE A 212 -0.17 -18.27 -8.04
CA PHE A 212 -1.19 -17.57 -7.27
C PHE A 212 -0.79 -16.13 -7.01
N PHE A 213 0.42 -15.86 -6.50
CA PHE A 213 0.91 -14.51 -6.31
C PHE A 213 1.08 -13.76 -7.63
N ALA A 214 1.57 -14.42 -8.69
CA ALA A 214 1.68 -13.78 -10.00
C ALA A 214 0.32 -13.30 -10.52
N LYS A 215 -0.75 -14.07 -10.32
CA LYS A 215 -2.11 -13.67 -10.69
C LYS A 215 -2.63 -12.52 -9.83
N GLN A 216 -2.33 -12.49 -8.53
CA GLN A 216 -2.85 -11.48 -7.61
C GLN A 216 -2.10 -10.15 -7.66
N LEU A 217 -0.78 -10.19 -7.91
CA LEU A 217 0.11 -9.07 -7.69
C LEU A 217 0.70 -8.49 -8.99
N THR A 218 0.40 -9.11 -10.14
CA THR A 218 0.85 -8.59 -11.44
C THR A 218 -0.32 -8.37 -12.39
N GLN A 219 -0.12 -7.52 -13.40
CA GLN A 219 -1.09 -7.30 -14.49
C GLN A 219 -0.96 -8.34 -15.62
N ALA A 220 -0.17 -9.41 -15.40
CA ALA A 220 0.08 -10.40 -16.44
C ALA A 220 -1.15 -11.27 -16.73
N SER A 221 -1.43 -11.52 -18.00
CA SER A 221 -2.49 -12.45 -18.39
C SER A 221 -2.17 -13.88 -17.94
N LEU A 222 -3.20 -14.70 -17.69
CA LEU A 222 -3.03 -16.11 -17.30
C LEU A 222 -2.15 -16.90 -18.28
N LYS A 223 -2.24 -16.60 -19.58
CA LYS A 223 -1.40 -17.18 -20.62
C LYS A 223 0.07 -16.79 -20.43
N ASN A 224 0.31 -15.53 -20.15
CA ASN A 224 1.67 -15.01 -19.89
C ASN A 224 2.26 -15.63 -18.62
N ILE A 225 1.49 -15.71 -17.52
CA ILE A 225 1.92 -16.40 -16.30
C ILE A 225 2.32 -17.85 -16.62
N GLY A 226 1.48 -18.59 -17.36
CA GLY A 226 1.80 -19.97 -17.75
C GLY A 226 3.13 -20.13 -18.51
N MET A 227 3.47 -19.15 -19.37
CA MET A 227 4.76 -19.13 -20.09
C MET A 227 5.96 -19.05 -19.14
N TYR A 228 5.89 -18.24 -18.10
CA TYR A 228 6.97 -18.11 -17.11
C TYR A 228 7.19 -19.38 -16.27
N PHE A 229 6.22 -20.29 -16.23
CA PHE A 229 6.30 -21.56 -15.50
C PHE A 229 6.50 -22.78 -16.42
N GLY A 230 7.25 -22.59 -17.50
CA GLY A 230 7.62 -23.68 -18.41
C GLY A 230 6.58 -23.99 -19.49
N GLY A 231 5.89 -22.95 -19.99
CA GLY A 231 4.91 -23.07 -21.08
C GLY A 231 3.62 -23.79 -20.68
N ARG A 232 3.17 -23.59 -19.44
CA ARG A 232 1.93 -24.21 -18.95
C ARG A 232 0.71 -23.46 -19.47
N ASP A 233 -0.37 -24.19 -19.65
CA ASP A 233 -1.62 -23.64 -20.14
C ASP A 233 -2.31 -22.75 -19.07
N HIS A 234 -3.12 -21.79 -19.51
CA HIS A 234 -3.90 -20.91 -18.65
C HIS A 234 -4.81 -21.68 -17.66
N SER A 235 -5.36 -22.82 -18.07
CA SER A 235 -6.14 -23.72 -17.21
C SER A 235 -5.33 -24.24 -16.02
N THR A 236 -4.03 -24.53 -16.22
CA THR A 236 -3.12 -24.94 -15.14
C THR A 236 -2.92 -23.82 -14.11
N VAL A 237 -2.86 -22.57 -14.56
CA VAL A 237 -2.74 -21.40 -13.66
C VAL A 237 -4.02 -21.20 -12.84
N ILE A 238 -5.19 -21.34 -13.48
CA ILE A 238 -6.49 -21.26 -12.78
C ILE A 238 -6.59 -22.34 -11.71
N HIS A 239 -6.30 -23.60 -12.09
CA HIS A 239 -6.33 -24.72 -11.15
C HIS A 239 -5.33 -24.53 -9.99
N ALA A 240 -4.13 -24.03 -10.26
CA ALA A 240 -3.14 -23.72 -9.23
C ALA A 240 -3.68 -22.70 -8.23
N CYS A 241 -4.32 -21.63 -8.70
CA CYS A 241 -4.92 -20.60 -7.85
C CYS A 241 -6.08 -21.15 -6.99
N GLN A 242 -6.93 -22.00 -7.56
CA GLN A 242 -7.99 -22.68 -6.80
C GLN A 242 -7.41 -23.58 -5.71
N THR A 243 -6.46 -24.44 -6.06
CA THR A 243 -5.80 -25.33 -5.09
C THR A 243 -5.17 -24.56 -3.94
N VAL A 244 -4.53 -23.41 -4.20
CA VAL A 244 -3.94 -22.57 -3.16
C VAL A 244 -5.02 -21.99 -2.24
N ASN A 245 -6.14 -21.50 -2.78
CA ASN A 245 -7.25 -21.01 -1.97
C ASN A 245 -7.82 -22.12 -1.06
N ASP A 246 -8.10 -23.31 -1.64
CA ASP A 246 -8.63 -24.44 -0.88
C ASP A 246 -7.68 -24.88 0.25
N LEU A 247 -6.37 -24.86 -0.01
CA LEU A 247 -5.36 -25.19 1.00
C LEU A 247 -5.20 -24.12 2.07
N ILE A 248 -5.37 -22.84 1.76
CA ILE A 248 -5.38 -21.75 2.75
C ILE A 248 -6.51 -21.97 3.76
N ASP A 249 -7.67 -22.49 3.31
CA ASP A 249 -8.83 -22.69 4.18
C ASP A 249 -8.73 -23.99 5.00
N THR A 250 -8.00 -25.01 4.49
CA THR A 250 -7.98 -26.35 5.07
C THR A 250 -6.68 -26.72 5.80
N ASP A 251 -5.55 -26.10 5.46
CA ASP A 251 -4.22 -26.42 6.02
C ASP A 251 -3.60 -25.19 6.71
N LYS A 252 -3.54 -25.24 8.06
CA LYS A 252 -2.99 -24.14 8.88
C LYS A 252 -1.52 -23.85 8.60
N LYS A 253 -0.70 -24.88 8.29
CA LYS A 253 0.71 -24.71 7.99
C LYS A 253 0.88 -24.03 6.64
N PHE A 254 0.15 -24.50 5.63
CA PHE A 254 0.14 -23.90 4.31
C PHE A 254 -0.29 -22.42 4.35
N LYS A 255 -1.32 -22.10 5.12
CA LYS A 255 -1.77 -20.74 5.35
C LYS A 255 -0.65 -19.86 5.95
N SER A 256 0.05 -20.36 6.97
CA SER A 256 1.18 -19.65 7.57
C SER A 256 2.29 -19.37 6.57
N ASP A 257 2.62 -20.32 5.69
CA ASP A 257 3.62 -20.14 4.63
C ASP A 257 3.20 -19.05 3.64
N VAL A 258 1.92 -19.03 3.22
CA VAL A 258 1.37 -18.01 2.31
C VAL A 258 1.34 -16.62 2.96
N ASP A 259 0.96 -16.54 4.25
CA ASP A 259 0.93 -15.30 5.00
C ASP A 259 2.34 -14.71 5.17
N GLU A 260 3.33 -15.55 5.46
CA GLU A 260 4.73 -15.13 5.58
C GLU A 260 5.30 -14.64 4.24
N LEU A 261 5.03 -15.35 3.14
CA LEU A 261 5.41 -14.92 1.79
C LEU A 261 4.75 -13.60 1.42
N THR A 262 3.48 -13.41 1.79
CA THR A 262 2.75 -12.15 1.57
C THR A 262 3.44 -10.98 2.28
N LYS A 263 3.88 -11.19 3.53
CA LYS A 263 4.65 -10.18 4.29
C LYS A 263 5.98 -9.86 3.60
N ARG A 264 6.73 -10.89 3.20
CA ARG A 264 8.03 -10.71 2.51
C ARG A 264 7.90 -9.99 1.18
N ILE A 265 6.85 -10.28 0.40
CA ILE A 265 6.58 -9.54 -0.85
C ILE A 265 6.32 -8.07 -0.53
N LYS A 266 5.47 -7.78 0.45
CA LYS A 266 5.16 -6.39 0.85
C LYS A 266 6.40 -5.64 1.34
N ILE A 267 7.23 -6.23 2.21
CA ILE A 267 8.45 -5.60 2.74
C ILE A 267 9.45 -5.27 1.61
N ASN A 268 9.53 -6.09 0.57
CA ASN A 268 10.43 -5.85 -0.55
C ASN A 268 9.83 -4.92 -1.63
N THR A 269 8.58 -4.48 -1.46
CA THR A 269 7.88 -3.58 -2.39
C THR A 269 7.81 -2.15 -1.84
N TYR A 270 8.05 -1.97 -0.56
CA TYR A 270 8.21 -0.70 0.15
C TYR A 270 9.70 -0.46 0.46
#